data_6170c68df3d967f6d8d2e08002fa0673
#
_entry.id   6170c68df3d967f6d8d2e08002fa0673
#
_cell.length_a   1.000
_cell.length_b   1.000
_cell.length_c   1.000
_cell.angle_alpha   90.00
_cell.angle_beta   90.00
_cell.angle_gamma   90.00
#
_symmetry.space_group_name_H-M   'P 1'
#
loop_
_entity.id
_entity.type
_entity.pdbx_description
1 polymer ?
#
loop_
_entity_poly.entity_id
_entity_poly.type
_entity_poly.pdbx_seq_one_letter_code
_entity_poly.pdbx_strand_id
1 'polypeptide(L)'
;MATSLAETLQRTVDGLVIGPPLYDPTANLPNMVVYPLFPTAPLSTEPPHAITLAQGLRRGVRLSDTGVVSQVHVDNPLSTTILVGESEILVGPTQLRSVQFSCLVPPGRRASLPVNCVEAGQPTVYKAEFTDSVACPWYLRAFKLEQLARHGENHQHRIWDRIKEYLQHTGTVSSTQDISAIYDQFGDDVDSLSQIFPLRAGQVGCICAVAQDLFVEIFGEPEVLEDRYESVLRSALVEAVAHPTREVTPGASVRTLLSELVEACHSSKVVQNRSLRDAGRTQVFAAGGIAGSGLVAEGALVHLTAHKRCWGFGRPFSEQLGELETDRRLREGELEDLFDRLEHDYAPRRKRYRSYLKGLQPAASRTLEGAAYFEDGEDETVDTAPRPLPLNPTLHRFFLELFRR
;
A
#
# COMPACT_ATOMS: atom_id res chain seq x y z
N MET A 1 29.78 16.17 -6.86
CA MET A 1 28.99 15.08 -7.48
C MET A 1 27.76 14.83 -6.61
N ALA A 2 26.58 14.64 -7.20
CA ALA A 2 25.40 14.33 -6.40
C ALA A 2 25.53 12.90 -5.85
N THR A 3 25.42 12.74 -4.55
CA THR A 3 25.42 11.44 -3.86
C THR A 3 24.31 10.55 -4.42
N SER A 4 24.60 9.28 -4.68
CA SER A 4 23.59 8.32 -5.17
C SER A 4 22.62 7.94 -4.05
N LEU A 5 21.41 7.45 -4.40
CA LEU A 5 20.47 6.93 -3.40
C LEU A 5 21.13 5.78 -2.60
N ALA A 6 21.83 4.88 -3.29
CA ALA A 6 22.49 3.75 -2.63
C ALA A 6 23.52 4.21 -1.58
N GLU A 7 24.37 5.20 -1.92
CA GLU A 7 25.34 5.74 -0.97
C GLU A 7 24.69 6.48 0.20
N THR A 8 23.59 7.22 -0.08
CA THR A 8 22.83 7.91 0.98
C THR A 8 22.16 6.90 1.91
N LEU A 9 21.53 5.87 1.33
CA LEU A 9 20.88 4.82 2.10
C LEU A 9 21.89 3.99 2.90
N GLN A 10 23.03 3.61 2.30
CA GLN A 10 24.09 2.89 3.02
C GLN A 10 24.49 3.64 4.30
N ARG A 11 24.78 4.94 4.19
CA ARG A 11 25.12 5.77 5.36
C ARG A 11 24.01 5.82 6.40
N THR A 12 22.74 5.88 5.94
CA THR A 12 21.59 5.85 6.83
C THR A 12 21.48 4.49 7.53
N VAL A 13 21.57 3.39 6.80
CA VAL A 13 21.42 2.02 7.31
C VAL A 13 22.55 1.67 8.29
N ASP A 14 23.80 2.07 8.00
CA ASP A 14 24.94 1.88 8.90
C ASP A 14 24.74 2.60 10.26
N GLY A 15 23.91 3.63 10.27
CA GLY A 15 23.50 4.36 11.46
C GLY A 15 22.20 3.88 12.11
N LEU A 16 21.57 2.80 11.62
CA LEU A 16 20.30 2.30 12.16
C LEU A 16 20.49 1.03 13.00
N VAL A 17 19.63 0.90 14.01
CA VAL A 17 19.43 -0.33 14.77
C VAL A 17 17.97 -0.75 14.73
N ILE A 18 17.74 -2.06 14.56
CA ILE A 18 16.40 -2.66 14.63
C ILE A 18 16.08 -2.88 16.11
N GLY A 19 15.01 -2.23 16.59
CA GLY A 19 14.54 -2.38 17.96
C GLY A 19 13.82 -3.70 18.21
N PRO A 20 13.40 -3.93 19.47
CA PRO A 20 12.60 -5.10 19.83
C PRO A 20 11.31 -5.15 19.01
N PRO A 21 10.91 -6.35 18.52
CA PRO A 21 9.68 -6.50 17.74
C PRO A 21 8.45 -6.21 18.60
N LEU A 22 7.47 -5.56 17.99
CA LEU A 22 6.11 -5.37 18.50
C LEU A 22 5.21 -6.39 17.82
N TYR A 23 4.42 -7.11 18.58
CA TYR A 23 3.47 -8.11 18.10
C TYR A 23 2.27 -8.20 19.05
N ASP A 24 1.17 -8.77 18.58
CA ASP A 24 0.01 -8.99 19.42
C ASP A 24 0.23 -10.19 20.36
N PRO A 25 0.34 -9.98 21.68
CA PRO A 25 0.54 -11.06 22.64
C PRO A 25 -0.69 -11.95 22.82
N THR A 26 -1.86 -11.47 22.39
CA THR A 26 -3.13 -12.22 22.48
C THR A 26 -3.35 -13.15 21.29
N ALA A 27 -2.47 -13.09 20.28
CA ALA A 27 -2.55 -13.83 19.03
C ALA A 27 -3.85 -13.61 18.21
N ASN A 28 -4.54 -12.48 18.41
CA ASN A 28 -5.65 -12.07 17.55
C ASN A 28 -5.15 -11.61 16.18
N LEU A 29 -3.92 -11.07 16.11
CA LEU A 29 -3.24 -10.67 14.89
C LEU A 29 -1.89 -11.41 14.74
N PRO A 30 -1.89 -12.73 14.55
CA PRO A 30 -0.66 -13.55 14.56
C PRO A 30 0.22 -13.35 13.33
N ASN A 31 -0.30 -12.71 12.29
CA ASN A 31 0.33 -12.53 10.98
C ASN A 31 1.04 -11.18 10.82
N MET A 32 1.14 -10.37 11.89
CA MET A 32 1.81 -9.08 11.83
C MET A 32 2.82 -8.90 12.95
N VAL A 33 4.00 -8.37 12.56
CA VAL A 33 5.06 -7.95 13.50
C VAL A 33 5.61 -6.61 13.00
N VAL A 34 5.81 -5.66 13.90
CA VAL A 34 6.43 -4.37 13.59
C VAL A 34 7.78 -4.29 14.27
N TYR A 35 8.83 -3.99 13.50
CA TYR A 35 10.19 -3.77 13.99
C TYR A 35 10.51 -2.28 13.89
N PRO A 36 10.56 -1.55 15.00
CA PRO A 36 10.93 -0.14 15.00
C PRO A 36 12.41 0.04 14.62
N LEU A 37 12.71 1.12 13.89
CA LEU A 37 14.06 1.49 13.48
C LEU A 37 14.50 2.77 14.22
N PHE A 38 15.69 2.72 14.80
CA PHE A 38 16.27 3.84 15.57
C PHE A 38 17.62 4.24 15.02
N PRO A 39 17.99 5.52 15.01
CA PRO A 39 19.34 5.94 14.75
C PRO A 39 20.22 5.66 15.95
N THR A 40 21.45 5.18 15.73
CA THR A 40 22.47 4.94 16.79
C THR A 40 23.13 6.25 17.24
N ALA A 41 23.10 7.27 16.40
CA ALA A 41 23.59 8.63 16.64
C ALA A 41 22.76 9.60 15.77
N PRO A 42 22.78 10.92 16.02
CA PRO A 42 22.20 11.88 15.10
C PRO A 42 22.67 11.61 13.69
N LEU A 43 21.76 11.61 12.71
CA LEU A 43 22.09 11.36 11.33
C LEU A 43 23.15 12.39 10.89
N SER A 44 24.20 11.93 10.25
CA SER A 44 25.38 12.73 9.88
C SER A 44 25.05 13.89 8.90
N THR A 45 23.92 13.81 8.26
CA THR A 45 23.37 14.84 7.37
C THR A 45 21.88 14.92 7.63
N GLU A 46 21.42 16.07 8.10
CA GLU A 46 20.00 16.31 8.31
C GLU A 46 19.34 16.67 6.97
N PRO A 47 18.16 16.11 6.67
CA PRO A 47 17.38 16.54 5.51
C PRO A 47 16.83 17.95 5.73
N PRO A 48 16.42 18.66 4.66
CA PRO A 48 15.73 19.93 4.81
C PRO A 48 14.46 19.72 5.61
N HIS A 49 14.26 20.54 6.64
CA HIS A 49 13.08 20.45 7.50
C HIS A 49 11.78 20.56 6.68
N ALA A 50 10.91 19.58 6.84
CA ALA A 50 9.62 19.52 6.15
C ALA A 50 8.51 19.11 7.10
N ILE A 51 7.32 19.67 6.90
CA ILE A 51 6.10 19.16 7.51
C ILE A 51 5.35 18.26 6.53
N THR A 52 4.48 17.40 7.05
CA THR A 52 3.71 16.47 6.22
C THR A 52 2.61 17.19 5.44
N LEU A 53 2.09 16.53 4.39
CA LEU A 53 0.96 17.06 3.62
C LEU A 53 -0.25 17.32 4.52
N ALA A 54 -0.58 16.40 5.44
CA ALA A 54 -1.70 16.54 6.36
C ALA A 54 -1.54 17.79 7.26
N GLN A 55 -0.34 18.05 7.79
CA GLN A 55 -0.06 19.29 8.52
C GLN A 55 -0.17 20.52 7.62
N GLY A 56 0.32 20.42 6.39
CA GLY A 56 0.25 21.49 5.39
C GLY A 56 -1.18 21.88 5.05
N LEU A 57 -2.06 20.90 4.79
CA LEU A 57 -3.48 21.15 4.51
C LEU A 57 -4.16 21.89 5.65
N ARG A 58 -3.92 21.49 6.90
CA ARG A 58 -4.43 22.21 8.10
C ARG A 58 -3.92 23.64 8.23
N ARG A 59 -2.78 23.98 7.62
CA ARG A 59 -2.12 25.29 7.67
C ARG A 59 -2.33 26.14 6.42
N GLY A 60 -3.11 25.67 5.43
CA GLY A 60 -3.48 26.44 4.26
C GLY A 60 -2.80 26.04 2.94
N VAL A 61 -2.05 24.93 2.89
CA VAL A 61 -1.69 24.30 1.62
C VAL A 61 -2.97 23.91 0.89
N ARG A 62 -2.99 24.09 -0.43
CA ARG A 62 -4.15 23.77 -1.24
C ARG A 62 -3.78 22.74 -2.30
N LEU A 63 -4.65 21.77 -2.47
CA LEU A 63 -4.59 20.78 -3.55
C LEU A 63 -5.84 20.92 -4.40
N SER A 64 -5.71 20.98 -5.71
CA SER A 64 -6.86 21.10 -6.62
C SER A 64 -6.75 20.19 -7.82
N ASP A 65 -7.89 19.62 -8.20
CA ASP A 65 -7.99 18.75 -9.38
C ASP A 65 -7.78 19.57 -10.67
N THR A 66 -6.91 19.06 -11.53
CA THR A 66 -6.60 19.68 -12.84
C THR A 66 -7.59 19.29 -13.93
N GLY A 67 -8.50 18.34 -13.68
CA GLY A 67 -9.30 17.67 -14.70
C GLY A 67 -8.50 16.62 -15.48
N VAL A 68 -7.20 16.45 -15.19
CA VAL A 68 -6.32 15.44 -15.80
C VAL A 68 -6.04 14.33 -14.80
N VAL A 69 -6.34 13.09 -15.16
CA VAL A 69 -6.28 11.91 -14.28
C VAL A 69 -4.91 11.72 -13.61
N SER A 70 -3.83 12.13 -14.28
CA SER A 70 -2.45 11.92 -13.83
C SER A 70 -1.84 13.09 -13.06
N GLN A 71 -2.60 14.18 -12.80
CA GLN A 71 -2.04 15.40 -12.21
C GLN A 71 -2.99 16.07 -11.23
N VAL A 72 -2.42 16.60 -10.14
CA VAL A 72 -3.08 17.47 -9.16
C VAL A 72 -2.21 18.70 -8.95
N HIS A 73 -2.80 19.88 -8.88
CA HIS A 73 -2.08 21.09 -8.51
C HIS A 73 -1.88 21.16 -6.99
N VAL A 74 -0.67 21.54 -6.57
CA VAL A 74 -0.35 21.92 -5.19
C VAL A 74 0.07 23.37 -5.14
N ASP A 75 -0.46 24.11 -4.16
CA ASP A 75 -0.06 25.48 -3.82
C ASP A 75 0.37 25.49 -2.34
N ASN A 76 1.65 25.70 -2.10
CA ASN A 76 2.21 25.84 -0.76
C ASN A 76 2.45 27.32 -0.43
N PRO A 77 1.53 28.00 0.23
CA PRO A 77 1.70 29.41 0.62
C PRO A 77 2.55 29.59 1.89
N LEU A 78 2.93 28.48 2.54
CA LEU A 78 3.64 28.52 3.81
C LEU A 78 5.13 28.89 3.61
N SER A 79 5.78 29.28 4.70
CA SER A 79 7.23 29.48 4.79
C SER A 79 8.01 28.19 5.05
N THR A 80 7.33 27.04 5.11
CA THR A 80 7.90 25.71 5.41
C THR A 80 7.72 24.77 4.21
N THR A 81 8.70 23.93 3.97
CA THR A 81 8.63 22.88 2.95
C THR A 81 7.60 21.82 3.35
N ILE A 82 6.88 21.29 2.37
CA ILE A 82 5.91 20.20 2.56
C ILE A 82 6.47 18.91 1.98
N LEU A 83 6.47 17.85 2.77
CA LEU A 83 6.65 16.49 2.27
C LEU A 83 5.28 15.92 1.84
N VAL A 84 5.15 15.66 0.54
CA VAL A 84 4.05 14.89 -0.01
C VAL A 84 4.53 13.46 -0.14
N GLY A 85 3.91 12.55 0.60
CA GLY A 85 4.36 11.15 0.69
C GLY A 85 3.90 10.31 -0.50
N GLU A 86 4.69 9.31 -0.86
CA GLU A 86 4.31 8.26 -1.81
C GLU A 86 3.00 7.61 -1.35
N SER A 87 2.12 7.35 -2.30
CA SER A 87 0.83 6.69 -2.11
C SER A 87 -0.14 7.33 -1.11
N GLU A 88 0.04 8.58 -0.68
CA GLU A 88 -1.06 9.29 -0.04
C GLU A 88 -2.26 9.35 -0.99
N ILE A 89 -3.44 8.95 -0.51
CA ILE A 89 -4.70 9.08 -1.24
C ILE A 89 -5.29 10.43 -0.88
N LEU A 90 -5.43 11.29 -1.88
CA LEU A 90 -6.04 12.62 -1.75
C LEU A 90 -7.55 12.50 -1.83
N VAL A 91 -8.24 13.02 -0.82
CA VAL A 91 -9.70 12.92 -0.63
C VAL A 91 -10.35 14.29 -0.81
N GLY A 92 -11.45 14.32 -1.59
CA GLY A 92 -12.22 15.53 -1.87
C GLY A 92 -13.50 15.22 -2.65
N PRO A 93 -14.27 16.25 -3.05
CA PRO A 93 -15.51 16.07 -3.81
C PRO A 93 -15.25 15.76 -5.30
N THR A 94 -14.20 15.04 -5.60
CA THR A 94 -13.78 14.62 -6.94
C THR A 94 -13.18 13.23 -6.84
N GLN A 95 -12.87 12.65 -7.99
CA GLN A 95 -12.24 11.33 -8.10
C GLN A 95 -10.96 11.23 -7.24
N LEU A 96 -10.83 10.23 -6.40
CA LEU A 96 -9.67 10.04 -5.52
C LEU A 96 -8.38 9.86 -6.31
N ARG A 97 -7.32 10.47 -5.79
CA ARG A 97 -5.98 10.43 -6.38
C ARG A 97 -4.97 9.86 -5.38
N SER A 98 -4.06 9.04 -5.85
CA SER A 98 -2.93 8.56 -5.07
C SER A 98 -1.62 9.10 -5.63
N VAL A 99 -0.81 9.72 -4.79
CA VAL A 99 0.51 10.26 -5.15
C VAL A 99 1.42 9.14 -5.70
N GLN A 100 2.13 9.40 -6.79
CA GLN A 100 2.96 8.36 -7.43
C GLN A 100 4.26 8.10 -6.69
N PHE A 101 4.92 9.14 -6.20
CA PHE A 101 6.18 9.07 -5.47
C PHE A 101 6.35 10.30 -4.58
N SER A 102 7.15 10.18 -3.54
CA SER A 102 7.39 11.26 -2.58
C SER A 102 8.11 12.43 -3.23
N CYS A 103 7.71 13.65 -2.86
CA CYS A 103 8.38 14.87 -3.29
C CYS A 103 8.27 15.97 -2.22
N LEU A 104 9.19 16.93 -2.30
CA LEU A 104 9.17 18.15 -1.49
C LEU A 104 8.56 19.30 -2.28
N VAL A 105 7.68 20.07 -1.63
CA VAL A 105 7.11 21.31 -2.16
C VAL A 105 7.65 22.48 -1.36
N PRO A 106 8.61 23.25 -1.90
CA PRO A 106 9.23 24.36 -1.19
C PRO A 106 8.25 25.47 -0.80
N PRO A 107 8.66 26.36 0.11
CA PRO A 107 7.89 27.56 0.49
C PRO A 107 7.45 28.40 -0.71
N GLY A 108 6.21 28.88 -0.72
CA GLY A 108 5.67 29.74 -1.77
C GLY A 108 5.54 29.10 -3.15
N ARG A 109 5.73 27.78 -3.27
CA ARG A 109 5.76 27.09 -4.57
C ARG A 109 4.37 26.61 -4.99
N ARG A 110 4.09 26.82 -6.28
CA ARG A 110 3.03 26.13 -7.01
C ARG A 110 3.61 25.08 -7.93
N ALA A 111 3.05 23.88 -7.91
CA ALA A 111 3.56 22.74 -8.69
C ALA A 111 2.43 21.83 -9.14
N SER A 112 2.76 20.91 -10.05
CA SER A 112 1.90 19.79 -10.41
C SER A 112 2.46 18.51 -9.79
N LEU A 113 1.63 17.80 -9.03
CA LEU A 113 1.97 16.50 -8.43
C LEU A 113 1.57 15.37 -9.40
N PRO A 114 2.45 14.40 -9.64
CA PRO A 114 2.09 13.21 -10.38
C PRO A 114 1.26 12.28 -9.49
N VAL A 115 0.08 11.90 -9.98
CA VAL A 115 -0.86 11.05 -9.25
C VAL A 115 -1.41 9.93 -10.14
N ASN A 116 -2.03 8.96 -9.52
CA ASN A 116 -2.86 7.96 -10.18
C ASN A 116 -4.29 8.07 -9.64
N CYS A 117 -5.28 7.83 -10.49
CA CYS A 117 -6.64 7.65 -10.04
C CYS A 117 -6.80 6.31 -9.33
N VAL A 118 -7.44 6.32 -8.17
CA VAL A 118 -7.70 5.12 -7.34
C VAL A 118 -9.19 4.87 -7.11
N GLU A 119 -10.03 5.51 -7.92
CA GLU A 119 -11.48 5.41 -7.92
C GLU A 119 -12.01 5.46 -9.36
N ALA A 120 -12.37 4.32 -9.95
CA ALA A 120 -12.68 4.23 -11.36
C ALA A 120 -14.04 4.85 -11.75
N GLY A 121 -15.05 4.73 -10.88
CA GLY A 121 -16.44 5.11 -11.17
C GLY A 121 -16.81 6.56 -10.88
N GLN A 122 -15.92 7.37 -10.28
CA GLN A 122 -16.17 8.76 -9.96
C GLN A 122 -15.62 9.69 -11.06
N PRO A 123 -16.36 10.70 -11.52
CA PRO A 123 -15.82 11.66 -12.48
C PRO A 123 -14.84 12.65 -11.83
N THR A 124 -13.94 13.19 -12.66
CA THR A 124 -13.08 14.32 -12.26
C THR A 124 -13.89 15.61 -12.22
N VAL A 125 -13.66 16.44 -11.22
CA VAL A 125 -14.28 17.76 -11.07
C VAL A 125 -13.20 18.83 -11.11
N TYR A 126 -13.06 19.51 -12.24
CA TYR A 126 -12.04 20.54 -12.43
C TYR A 126 -12.07 21.61 -11.33
N LYS A 127 -10.92 21.91 -10.76
CA LYS A 127 -10.72 22.82 -9.62
C LYS A 127 -11.37 22.39 -8.29
N ALA A 128 -11.93 21.19 -8.17
CA ALA A 128 -12.31 20.68 -6.86
C ALA A 128 -11.09 20.59 -5.96
N GLU A 129 -11.25 20.96 -4.69
CA GLU A 129 -10.15 20.92 -3.72
C GLU A 129 -10.13 19.56 -3.00
N PHE A 130 -8.94 19.01 -2.82
CA PHE A 130 -8.72 17.89 -1.92
C PHE A 130 -8.45 18.46 -0.53
N THR A 131 -9.18 18.00 0.45
CA THR A 131 -9.19 18.56 1.81
C THR A 131 -8.52 17.67 2.83
N ASP A 132 -8.28 16.42 2.48
CA ASP A 132 -7.72 15.40 3.36
C ASP A 132 -6.85 14.39 2.58
N SER A 133 -6.12 13.55 3.33
CA SER A 133 -5.40 12.42 2.79
C SER A 133 -5.52 11.20 3.71
N VAL A 134 -5.63 10.03 3.10
CA VAL A 134 -5.69 8.75 3.81
C VAL A 134 -4.60 7.80 3.33
N ALA A 135 -4.31 6.77 4.14
CA ALA A 135 -3.32 5.77 3.80
C ALA A 135 -3.78 4.93 2.60
N CYS A 136 -2.88 4.67 1.67
CA CYS A 136 -3.10 3.66 0.63
C CYS A 136 -2.76 2.27 1.17
N PRO A 137 -3.61 1.25 1.00
CA PRO A 137 -3.28 -0.13 1.35
C PRO A 137 -1.97 -0.60 0.70
N TRP A 138 -1.14 -1.35 1.45
CA TRP A 138 0.16 -1.81 0.97
C TRP A 138 0.10 -2.67 -0.28
N TYR A 139 -0.97 -3.42 -0.45
CA TYR A 139 -1.22 -4.19 -1.67
C TYR A 139 -1.11 -3.32 -2.94
N LEU A 140 -1.78 -2.17 -2.94
CA LEU A 140 -1.74 -1.25 -4.09
C LEU A 140 -0.42 -0.48 -4.15
N ARG A 141 0.14 -0.07 -3.00
CA ARG A 141 1.44 0.61 -2.93
C ARG A 141 2.54 -0.25 -3.55
N ALA A 142 2.64 -1.51 -3.14
CA ALA A 142 3.61 -2.46 -3.66
C ALA A 142 3.52 -2.59 -5.19
N PHE A 143 2.30 -2.74 -5.72
CA PHE A 143 2.07 -2.81 -7.15
C PHE A 143 2.51 -1.54 -7.89
N LYS A 144 2.14 -0.36 -7.38
CA LYS A 144 2.53 0.94 -7.97
C LYS A 144 4.05 1.12 -8.00
N LEU A 145 4.73 0.79 -6.90
CA LEU A 145 6.20 0.88 -6.82
C LEU A 145 6.87 -0.05 -7.84
N GLU A 146 6.41 -1.29 -7.98
CA GLU A 146 6.92 -2.21 -8.98
C GLU A 146 6.71 -1.71 -10.42
N GLN A 147 5.50 -1.22 -10.73
CA GLN A 147 5.21 -0.68 -12.06
C GLN A 147 6.12 0.51 -12.37
N LEU A 148 6.24 1.45 -11.45
CA LEU A 148 7.06 2.65 -11.61
C LEU A 148 8.55 2.30 -11.76
N ALA A 149 9.06 1.38 -10.96
CA ALA A 149 10.46 0.97 -11.01
C ALA A 149 10.82 0.20 -12.30
N ARG A 150 9.92 -0.67 -12.77
CA ARG A 150 10.15 -1.48 -13.98
C ARG A 150 9.91 -0.70 -15.27
N HIS A 151 8.84 0.07 -15.35
CA HIS A 151 8.36 0.70 -16.57
C HIS A 151 8.60 2.22 -16.63
N GLY A 152 8.97 2.86 -15.51
CA GLY A 152 9.14 4.32 -15.40
C GLY A 152 7.82 5.09 -15.28
N GLU A 153 6.69 4.40 -15.36
CA GLU A 153 5.35 4.97 -15.24
C GLU A 153 4.35 3.95 -14.69
N ASN A 154 3.26 4.45 -14.15
CA ASN A 154 2.13 3.65 -13.72
C ASN A 154 1.03 3.68 -14.79
N HIS A 155 0.70 2.53 -15.35
CA HIS A 155 -0.39 2.39 -16.31
C HIS A 155 -1.75 2.43 -15.59
N GLN A 156 -2.55 3.48 -15.82
CA GLN A 156 -3.78 3.75 -15.09
C GLN A 156 -4.78 2.58 -15.13
N HIS A 157 -4.97 1.94 -16.30
CA HIS A 157 -5.89 0.80 -16.42
C HIS A 157 -5.49 -0.39 -15.53
N ARG A 158 -4.18 -0.67 -15.41
CA ARG A 158 -3.68 -1.74 -14.54
C ARG A 158 -3.91 -1.44 -13.06
N ILE A 159 -3.89 -0.16 -12.67
CA ILE A 159 -4.22 0.25 -11.31
C ILE A 159 -5.68 -0.04 -11.02
N TRP A 160 -6.59 0.32 -11.92
CA TRP A 160 -8.02 0.02 -11.77
C TRP A 160 -8.32 -1.48 -11.74
N ASP A 161 -7.68 -2.25 -12.61
CA ASP A 161 -7.79 -3.71 -12.57
C ASP A 161 -7.33 -4.27 -11.22
N ARG A 162 -6.20 -3.77 -10.72
CA ARG A 162 -5.65 -4.17 -9.43
C ARG A 162 -6.56 -3.80 -8.24
N ILE A 163 -7.17 -2.62 -8.27
CA ILE A 163 -8.15 -2.19 -7.25
C ILE A 163 -9.37 -3.11 -7.29
N LYS A 164 -9.91 -3.37 -8.47
CA LYS A 164 -11.06 -4.27 -8.63
C LYS A 164 -10.76 -5.66 -8.07
N GLU A 165 -9.63 -6.25 -8.42
CA GLU A 165 -9.19 -7.54 -7.90
C GLU A 165 -9.07 -7.52 -6.37
N TYR A 166 -8.49 -6.47 -5.79
CA TYR A 166 -8.31 -6.33 -4.35
C TYR A 166 -9.65 -6.24 -3.62
N LEU A 167 -10.56 -5.39 -4.09
CA LEU A 167 -11.90 -5.26 -3.50
C LEU A 167 -12.68 -6.58 -3.60
N GLN A 168 -12.60 -7.28 -4.72
CA GLN A 168 -13.22 -8.60 -4.89
C GLN A 168 -12.61 -9.64 -3.94
N HIS A 169 -11.28 -9.66 -3.80
CA HIS A 169 -10.58 -10.62 -2.95
C HIS A 169 -10.88 -10.41 -1.46
N THR A 170 -11.03 -9.16 -1.03
CA THR A 170 -11.36 -8.80 0.36
C THR A 170 -12.87 -8.83 0.64
N GLY A 171 -13.70 -9.04 -0.39
CA GLY A 171 -15.16 -8.97 -0.27
C GLY A 171 -15.67 -7.55 0.02
N THR A 172 -14.88 -6.53 -0.33
CA THR A 172 -15.21 -5.13 -0.09
C THR A 172 -16.14 -4.61 -1.20
N VAL A 173 -17.26 -4.02 -0.80
CA VAL A 173 -18.24 -3.42 -1.71
C VAL A 173 -17.95 -1.94 -1.90
N SER A 174 -17.78 -1.51 -3.16
CA SER A 174 -17.65 -0.11 -3.53
C SER A 174 -18.38 0.16 -4.84
N SER A 175 -19.31 1.11 -4.84
CA SER A 175 -20.09 1.48 -6.03
C SER A 175 -19.25 2.18 -7.11
N THR A 176 -18.15 2.82 -6.70
CA THR A 176 -17.25 3.57 -7.59
C THR A 176 -15.91 2.89 -7.82
N GLN A 177 -15.71 1.68 -7.28
CA GLN A 177 -14.41 1.00 -7.26
C GLN A 177 -13.33 1.87 -6.59
N ASP A 178 -13.67 2.39 -5.43
CA ASP A 178 -12.80 3.19 -4.58
C ASP A 178 -11.96 2.27 -3.69
N ILE A 179 -10.65 2.41 -3.74
CA ILE A 179 -9.72 1.63 -2.90
C ILE A 179 -9.89 1.93 -1.40
N SER A 180 -10.31 3.14 -1.04
CA SER A 180 -10.46 3.53 0.37
C SER A 180 -11.66 2.86 1.04
N ALA A 181 -12.61 2.30 0.27
CA ALA A 181 -13.73 1.53 0.78
C ALA A 181 -13.31 0.32 1.66
N ILE A 182 -12.06 -0.14 1.53
CA ILE A 182 -11.48 -1.16 2.41
C ILE A 182 -11.48 -0.70 3.88
N TYR A 183 -11.31 0.60 4.13
CA TYR A 183 -11.32 1.17 5.47
C TYR A 183 -12.74 1.35 6.03
N ASP A 184 -13.76 1.44 5.16
CA ASP A 184 -15.16 1.40 5.60
C ASP A 184 -15.53 0.02 6.16
N GLN A 185 -14.90 -1.02 5.63
CA GLN A 185 -15.14 -2.40 6.04
C GLN A 185 -14.30 -2.83 7.24
N PHE A 186 -13.02 -2.44 7.29
CA PHE A 186 -12.06 -2.94 8.28
C PHE A 186 -11.51 -1.85 9.20
N GLY A 187 -11.97 -0.59 9.07
CA GLY A 187 -11.41 0.55 9.77
C GLY A 187 -11.47 0.44 11.28
N ASP A 188 -12.59 0.01 11.84
CA ASP A 188 -12.78 -0.16 13.29
C ASP A 188 -11.77 -1.16 13.88
N ASP A 189 -11.50 -2.25 13.15
CA ASP A 189 -10.53 -3.25 13.56
C ASP A 189 -9.10 -2.73 13.43
N VAL A 190 -8.80 -2.05 12.32
CA VAL A 190 -7.50 -1.41 12.10
C VAL A 190 -7.20 -0.40 13.19
N ASP A 191 -8.18 0.44 13.57
CA ASP A 191 -8.04 1.44 14.62
C ASP A 191 -7.83 0.81 16.00
N SER A 192 -8.59 -0.23 16.31
CA SER A 192 -8.46 -0.99 17.55
C SER A 192 -7.08 -1.66 17.65
N LEU A 193 -6.62 -2.31 16.57
CA LEU A 193 -5.36 -3.04 16.53
C LEU A 193 -4.14 -2.12 16.44
N SER A 194 -4.29 -0.87 15.98
CA SER A 194 -3.19 0.09 15.91
C SER A 194 -2.55 0.36 17.27
N GLN A 195 -3.34 0.26 18.35
CA GLN A 195 -2.89 0.47 19.72
C GLN A 195 -1.84 -0.56 20.18
N ILE A 196 -1.77 -1.72 19.52
CA ILE A 196 -0.80 -2.79 19.82
C ILE A 196 0.62 -2.38 19.40
N PHE A 197 0.74 -1.49 18.42
CA PHE A 197 1.99 -1.08 17.80
C PHE A 197 2.30 0.40 18.05
N PRO A 198 2.53 0.83 19.31
CA PRO A 198 2.77 2.24 19.61
C PRO A 198 4.09 2.71 19.03
N LEU A 199 4.10 3.94 18.52
CA LEU A 199 5.33 4.64 18.17
C LEU A 199 6.26 4.75 19.36
N ARG A 200 7.56 4.54 19.16
CA ARG A 200 8.58 4.65 20.21
C ARG A 200 9.36 5.95 20.07
N ALA A 201 9.72 6.55 21.18
CA ALA A 201 10.50 7.79 21.20
C ALA A 201 11.83 7.61 20.44
N GLY A 202 12.16 8.55 19.54
CA GLY A 202 13.37 8.51 18.72
C GLY A 202 13.33 7.54 17.55
N GLN A 203 12.20 6.91 17.27
CA GLN A 203 12.02 6.06 16.09
C GLN A 203 12.03 6.92 14.82
N VAL A 204 12.74 6.46 13.77
CA VAL A 204 12.82 7.13 12.46
C VAL A 204 12.21 6.29 11.33
N GLY A 205 11.77 5.07 11.62
CA GLY A 205 11.18 4.19 10.63
C GLY A 205 10.67 2.91 11.25
N CYS A 206 10.14 2.04 10.42
CA CYS A 206 9.73 0.69 10.81
C CYS A 206 9.84 -0.31 9.67
N ILE A 207 9.96 -1.58 10.04
CA ILE A 207 9.73 -2.71 9.15
C ILE A 207 8.45 -3.39 9.63
N CYS A 208 7.41 -3.40 8.80
CA CYS A 208 6.19 -4.16 9.05
C CYS A 208 6.30 -5.50 8.32
N ALA A 209 6.31 -6.58 9.06
CA ALA A 209 6.17 -7.93 8.52
C ALA A 209 4.70 -8.33 8.59
N VAL A 210 4.06 -8.52 7.43
CA VAL A 210 2.67 -8.98 7.32
C VAL A 210 2.67 -10.30 6.56
N ALA A 211 2.24 -11.36 7.19
CA ALA A 211 2.40 -12.71 6.67
C ALA A 211 3.88 -12.98 6.30
N GLN A 212 4.19 -13.14 5.03
CA GLN A 212 5.56 -13.34 4.54
C GLN A 212 6.15 -12.10 3.86
N ASP A 213 5.39 -11.04 3.70
CA ASP A 213 5.84 -9.81 3.06
C ASP A 213 6.44 -8.82 4.06
N LEU A 214 7.44 -8.08 3.63
CA LEU A 214 8.13 -7.07 4.42
C LEU A 214 7.95 -5.69 3.79
N PHE A 215 7.54 -4.74 4.61
CA PHE A 215 7.34 -3.34 4.24
C PHE A 215 8.26 -2.47 5.08
N VAL A 216 8.96 -1.55 4.43
CA VAL A 216 9.94 -0.65 5.06
C VAL A 216 9.52 0.79 4.84
N GLU A 217 9.51 1.55 5.92
CA GLU A 217 9.38 3.01 5.89
C GLU A 217 10.51 3.62 6.71
N ILE A 218 11.24 4.57 6.13
CA ILE A 218 12.30 5.32 6.82
C ILE A 218 12.12 6.79 6.50
N PHE A 219 12.10 7.63 7.53
CA PHE A 219 12.06 9.09 7.41
C PHE A 219 13.36 9.69 7.93
N GLY A 220 13.80 10.76 7.31
CA GLY A 220 15.01 11.47 7.73
C GLY A 220 14.86 12.23 9.05
N GLU A 221 13.61 12.58 9.42
CA GLU A 221 13.27 13.28 10.66
C GLU A 221 12.27 12.47 11.49
N PRO A 222 12.51 12.26 12.81
CA PRO A 222 11.57 11.56 13.70
C PRO A 222 10.19 12.21 13.75
N GLU A 223 10.14 13.55 13.70
CA GLU A 223 8.90 14.33 13.76
C GLU A 223 7.99 14.08 12.55
N VAL A 224 8.58 13.83 11.40
CA VAL A 224 7.84 13.44 10.19
C VAL A 224 7.26 12.04 10.34
N LEU A 225 8.02 11.09 10.89
CA LEU A 225 7.49 9.77 11.21
C LEU A 225 6.37 9.86 12.24
N GLU A 226 6.50 10.67 13.28
CA GLU A 226 5.49 10.83 14.31
C GLU A 226 4.12 11.20 13.72
N ASP A 227 4.10 12.15 12.80
CA ASP A 227 2.86 12.56 12.11
C ASP A 227 2.38 11.53 11.07
N ARG A 228 3.27 10.71 10.51
CA ARG A 228 2.98 9.72 9.47
C ARG A 228 2.73 8.31 10.00
N TYR A 229 3.10 8.03 11.23
CA TYR A 229 3.17 6.67 11.76
C TYR A 229 1.82 5.94 11.71
N GLU A 230 0.75 6.60 12.10
CA GLU A 230 -0.59 6.03 12.02
C GLU A 230 -0.95 5.63 10.58
N SER A 231 -0.68 6.50 9.61
CA SER A 231 -0.92 6.23 8.19
C SER A 231 -0.10 5.04 7.67
N VAL A 232 1.19 4.97 8.05
CA VAL A 232 2.07 3.85 7.73
C VAL A 232 1.52 2.55 8.31
N LEU A 233 1.15 2.58 9.59
CA LEU A 233 0.64 1.42 10.30
C LEU A 233 -0.70 0.94 9.73
N ARG A 234 -1.65 1.85 9.48
CA ARG A 234 -2.95 1.54 8.88
C ARG A 234 -2.81 0.87 7.52
N SER A 235 -1.86 1.35 6.70
CA SER A 235 -1.55 0.78 5.39
C SER A 235 -1.14 -0.70 5.45
N ALA A 236 -0.43 -1.12 6.51
CA ALA A 236 0.00 -2.49 6.75
C ALA A 236 -1.06 -3.31 7.50
N LEU A 237 -1.71 -2.71 8.51
CA LEU A 237 -2.73 -3.37 9.32
C LEU A 237 -3.93 -3.84 8.50
N VAL A 238 -4.39 -3.02 7.55
CA VAL A 238 -5.51 -3.41 6.69
C VAL A 238 -5.21 -4.69 5.91
N GLU A 239 -3.96 -4.92 5.50
CA GLU A 239 -3.55 -6.17 4.86
C GLU A 239 -3.57 -7.35 5.83
N ALA A 240 -3.08 -7.13 7.05
CA ALA A 240 -3.06 -8.17 8.07
C ALA A 240 -4.48 -8.60 8.48
N VAL A 241 -5.41 -7.65 8.54
CA VAL A 241 -6.81 -7.88 8.90
C VAL A 241 -7.58 -8.50 7.74
N ALA A 242 -7.46 -7.94 6.54
CA ALA A 242 -8.16 -8.43 5.35
C ALA A 242 -7.72 -9.84 4.93
N HIS A 243 -6.50 -10.23 5.29
CA HIS A 243 -5.91 -11.51 4.89
C HIS A 243 -5.33 -12.30 6.07
N PRO A 244 -6.16 -12.78 7.00
CA PRO A 244 -5.68 -13.48 8.17
C PRO A 244 -5.00 -14.81 7.79
N THR A 245 -3.75 -14.95 8.19
CA THR A 245 -2.94 -16.17 8.04
C THR A 245 -2.16 -16.43 9.33
N ARG A 246 -1.61 -17.64 9.52
CA ARG A 246 -0.69 -17.92 10.64
C ARG A 246 0.79 -17.81 10.26
N GLU A 247 1.07 -17.65 8.99
CA GLU A 247 2.43 -17.52 8.51
C GLU A 247 3.00 -16.16 8.93
N VAL A 248 4.21 -16.17 9.41
CA VAL A 248 4.95 -14.98 9.82
C VAL A 248 6.34 -15.02 9.19
N THR A 249 6.81 -13.90 8.72
CA THR A 249 8.17 -13.80 8.16
C THR A 249 9.21 -14.13 9.21
N PRO A 250 10.15 -15.03 8.95
CA PRO A 250 11.22 -15.34 9.86
C PRO A 250 12.07 -14.10 10.21
N GLY A 251 12.37 -13.91 11.48
CA GLY A 251 13.19 -12.77 11.94
C GLY A 251 14.59 -12.69 11.29
N ALA A 252 15.09 -13.80 10.73
CA ALA A 252 16.32 -13.80 9.94
C ALA A 252 16.18 -12.95 8.67
N SER A 253 15.04 -13.03 7.96
CA SER A 253 14.78 -12.23 6.76
C SER A 253 14.68 -10.73 7.06
N VAL A 254 14.21 -10.37 8.26
CA VAL A 254 14.18 -8.97 8.70
C VAL A 254 15.58 -8.42 8.92
N ARG A 255 16.48 -9.22 9.49
CA ARG A 255 17.88 -8.80 9.75
C ARG A 255 18.67 -8.54 8.46
N THR A 256 18.41 -9.29 7.38
CA THR A 256 19.11 -9.11 6.10
C THR A 256 18.47 -8.05 5.22
N LEU A 257 17.22 -7.67 5.50
CA LEU A 257 16.43 -6.79 4.65
C LEU A 257 17.10 -5.44 4.38
N LEU A 258 17.67 -4.80 5.40
CA LEU A 258 18.30 -3.48 5.25
C LEU A 258 19.51 -3.52 4.32
N SER A 259 20.35 -4.56 4.41
CA SER A 259 21.48 -4.73 3.50
C SER A 259 21.03 -5.08 2.07
N GLU A 260 20.02 -5.91 1.93
CA GLU A 260 19.42 -6.24 0.63
C GLU A 260 18.76 -5.01 -0.03
N LEU A 261 18.17 -4.13 0.79
CA LEU A 261 17.57 -2.88 0.35
C LEU A 261 18.63 -1.94 -0.23
N VAL A 262 19.77 -1.80 0.44
CA VAL A 262 20.93 -1.02 -0.07
C VAL A 262 21.38 -1.58 -1.42
N GLU A 263 21.52 -2.89 -1.53
CA GLU A 263 21.91 -3.53 -2.79
C GLU A 263 20.89 -3.28 -3.90
N ALA A 264 19.59 -3.38 -3.60
CA ALA A 264 18.55 -3.07 -4.58
C ALA A 264 18.62 -1.62 -5.08
N CYS A 265 19.00 -0.68 -4.21
CA CYS A 265 19.14 0.75 -4.58
C CYS A 265 20.23 1.03 -5.61
N HIS A 266 21.21 0.13 -5.81
CA HIS A 266 22.19 0.27 -6.91
C HIS A 266 21.53 0.20 -8.29
N SER A 267 20.36 -0.41 -8.42
CA SER A 267 19.56 -0.45 -9.65
C SER A 267 18.67 0.79 -9.85
N SER A 268 18.75 1.79 -8.96
CA SER A 268 17.80 2.90 -8.92
C SER A 268 17.84 3.78 -10.18
N LYS A 269 16.64 4.24 -10.55
CA LYS A 269 16.40 5.17 -11.65
C LYS A 269 15.73 6.43 -11.11
N VAL A 270 16.16 7.59 -11.61
CA VAL A 270 15.56 8.86 -11.23
C VAL A 270 14.17 8.98 -11.86
N VAL A 271 13.14 9.22 -11.03
CA VAL A 271 11.84 9.71 -11.47
C VAL A 271 11.72 11.16 -11.05
N GLN A 272 11.31 12.03 -11.98
CA GLN A 272 11.32 13.46 -11.71
C GLN A 272 9.94 14.08 -11.85
N ASN A 273 9.54 14.78 -10.80
CA ASN A 273 8.56 15.84 -10.95
C ASN A 273 9.25 17.07 -11.57
N ARG A 274 8.94 17.36 -12.83
CA ARG A 274 9.60 18.45 -13.59
C ARG A 274 9.47 19.82 -12.91
N SER A 275 8.36 20.05 -12.19
CA SER A 275 8.10 21.32 -11.49
C SER A 275 8.76 21.43 -10.12
N LEU A 276 9.33 20.33 -9.57
CA LEU A 276 9.93 20.24 -8.22
C LEU A 276 11.36 19.66 -8.23
N ARG A 277 11.99 19.59 -9.39
CA ARG A 277 13.32 18.96 -9.56
C ARG A 277 14.47 19.61 -8.77
N ASP A 278 14.29 20.84 -8.34
CA ASP A 278 15.22 21.63 -7.54
C ASP A 278 15.06 21.39 -6.02
N ALA A 279 13.98 20.74 -5.59
CA ALA A 279 13.67 20.52 -4.18
C ALA A 279 14.10 19.14 -3.66
N GLY A 280 14.60 18.27 -4.52
CA GLY A 280 15.03 16.92 -4.17
C GLY A 280 14.95 15.98 -5.37
N ARG A 281 15.46 14.77 -5.19
CA ARG A 281 15.45 13.73 -6.22
C ARG A 281 14.77 12.49 -5.69
N THR A 282 13.74 12.05 -6.38
CA THR A 282 13.14 10.74 -6.12
C THR A 282 13.73 9.71 -7.06
N GLN A 283 14.12 8.59 -6.52
CA GLN A 283 14.64 7.44 -7.26
C GLN A 283 13.78 6.23 -6.94
N VAL A 284 13.50 5.41 -7.95
CA VAL A 284 12.78 4.16 -7.82
C VAL A 284 13.69 3.01 -8.19
N PHE A 285 13.51 1.86 -7.56
CA PHE A 285 14.34 0.68 -7.77
C PHE A 285 13.53 -0.59 -7.67
N ALA A 286 13.95 -1.62 -8.41
CA ALA A 286 13.41 -2.98 -8.27
C ALA A 286 14.52 -3.99 -8.59
N ALA A 287 14.95 -4.73 -7.59
CA ALA A 287 15.91 -5.82 -7.69
C ALA A 287 15.77 -6.81 -6.54
N GLY A 288 16.12 -8.08 -6.74
CA GLY A 288 16.16 -9.09 -5.68
C GLY A 288 14.82 -9.33 -4.97
N GLY A 289 13.68 -9.13 -5.65
CA GLY A 289 12.35 -9.22 -5.03
C GLY A 289 11.96 -8.00 -4.19
N ILE A 290 12.80 -6.97 -4.15
CA ILE A 290 12.54 -5.69 -3.47
C ILE A 290 12.17 -4.66 -4.53
N ALA A 291 11.12 -3.88 -4.27
CA ALA A 291 10.81 -2.67 -5.03
C ALA A 291 10.55 -1.52 -4.06
N GLY A 292 10.96 -0.32 -4.46
CA GLY A 292 10.84 0.83 -3.60
C GLY A 292 11.12 2.16 -4.26
N SER A 293 11.01 3.21 -3.47
CA SER A 293 11.29 4.58 -3.85
C SER A 293 11.96 5.32 -2.70
N GLY A 294 12.95 6.13 -3.03
CA GLY A 294 13.65 6.98 -2.06
C GLY A 294 13.74 8.43 -2.54
N LEU A 295 13.41 9.36 -1.66
CA LEU A 295 13.57 10.80 -1.85
C LEU A 295 14.83 11.28 -1.12
N VAL A 296 15.74 11.89 -1.85
CA VAL A 296 16.99 12.46 -1.32
C VAL A 296 17.00 13.96 -1.62
N ALA A 297 17.31 14.76 -0.62
CA ALA A 297 17.52 16.20 -0.75
C ALA A 297 18.75 16.63 0.05
N GLU A 298 19.57 17.54 -0.49
CA GLU A 298 20.77 18.08 0.16
C GLU A 298 21.77 17.00 0.63
N GLY A 299 21.75 15.84 -0.02
CA GLY A 299 22.61 14.70 0.33
C GLY A 299 22.13 13.85 1.48
N ALA A 300 20.94 14.13 2.03
CA ALA A 300 20.29 13.36 3.08
C ALA A 300 19.06 12.59 2.58
N LEU A 301 18.75 11.48 3.22
CA LEU A 301 17.50 10.77 3.00
C LEU A 301 16.35 11.56 3.65
N VAL A 302 15.34 11.88 2.86
CA VAL A 302 14.09 12.49 3.35
C VAL A 302 13.06 11.41 3.67
N HIS A 303 12.83 10.51 2.74
CA HIS A 303 11.86 9.42 2.86
C HIS A 303 12.28 8.24 2.00
N LEU A 304 12.12 7.04 2.53
CA LEU A 304 12.27 5.81 1.78
C LEU A 304 11.11 4.88 2.12
N THR A 305 10.50 4.35 1.08
CA THR A 305 9.49 3.28 1.18
C THR A 305 9.90 2.11 0.28
N ALA A 306 9.78 0.90 0.79
CA ALA A 306 10.07 -0.30 0.01
C ALA A 306 9.27 -1.49 0.50
N HIS A 307 9.12 -2.47 -0.38
CA HIS A 307 8.58 -3.77 0.00
C HIS A 307 9.44 -4.90 -0.56
N LYS A 308 9.47 -6.00 0.16
CA LYS A 308 10.03 -7.28 -0.26
C LYS A 308 8.93 -8.33 -0.22
N ARG A 309 8.63 -8.91 -1.36
CA ARG A 309 7.75 -10.07 -1.45
C ARG A 309 8.54 -11.34 -1.14
N CYS A 310 8.13 -12.05 -0.11
CA CYS A 310 8.76 -13.32 0.24
C CYS A 310 7.96 -14.53 -0.20
N TRP A 311 6.81 -14.36 -0.80
CA TRP A 311 5.83 -15.32 -1.32
C TRP A 311 4.45 -15.26 -0.66
N GLY A 312 3.43 -15.14 -1.46
CA GLY A 312 2.05 -15.52 -1.16
C GLY A 312 1.06 -14.40 -0.95
N PHE A 313 1.49 -13.21 -0.54
CA PHE A 313 0.58 -12.07 -0.39
C PHE A 313 0.68 -11.12 -1.59
N GLY A 314 -0.46 -10.75 -2.17
CA GLY A 314 -0.51 -9.73 -3.20
C GLY A 314 -0.34 -10.18 -4.65
N ARG A 315 -0.19 -11.48 -4.93
CA ARG A 315 -0.50 -11.99 -6.27
C ARG A 315 -1.92 -12.49 -6.27
N PRO A 316 -2.82 -11.92 -7.09
CA PRO A 316 -4.13 -12.50 -7.31
C PRO A 316 -3.99 -13.98 -7.66
N PHE A 317 -4.93 -14.78 -7.22
CA PHE A 317 -5.00 -16.20 -7.60
C PHE A 317 -4.98 -16.38 -9.13
N SER A 318 -5.59 -15.44 -9.87
CA SER A 318 -5.55 -15.38 -11.33
C SER A 318 -4.15 -15.19 -11.91
N GLU A 319 -3.27 -14.41 -11.28
CA GLU A 319 -1.87 -14.26 -11.72
C GLU A 319 -1.04 -15.52 -11.41
N GLN A 320 -1.29 -16.13 -10.25
CA GLN A 320 -0.64 -17.41 -9.90
C GLN A 320 -1.03 -18.51 -10.89
N LEU A 321 -2.31 -18.60 -11.26
CA LEU A 321 -2.78 -19.51 -12.29
C LEU A 321 -2.26 -19.16 -13.68
N GLY A 322 -2.22 -17.87 -14.05
CA GLY A 322 -1.72 -17.43 -15.34
C GLY A 322 -0.22 -17.74 -15.53
N GLU A 323 0.59 -17.61 -14.47
CA GLU A 323 2.00 -18.04 -14.53
C GLU A 323 2.14 -19.56 -14.61
N LEU A 324 1.26 -20.32 -13.96
CA LEU A 324 1.21 -21.76 -14.03
C LEU A 324 0.70 -22.25 -15.40
N GLU A 325 -0.29 -21.59 -15.98
CA GLU A 325 -0.79 -21.89 -17.33
C GLU A 325 0.25 -21.55 -18.42
N THR A 326 1.09 -20.54 -18.21
CA THR A 326 2.18 -20.19 -19.15
C THR A 326 3.41 -21.08 -19.00
N ASP A 327 3.59 -21.77 -17.88
CA ASP A 327 4.64 -22.77 -17.73
C ASP A 327 4.18 -24.11 -18.35
N ARG A 328 4.46 -24.29 -19.66
CA ARG A 328 4.14 -25.48 -20.47
C ARG A 328 4.62 -26.82 -19.90
N ARG A 329 5.19 -26.86 -18.69
CA ARG A 329 5.69 -28.06 -18.01
C ARG A 329 4.70 -28.66 -17.03
N LEU A 330 3.59 -28.01 -16.75
CA LEU A 330 2.59 -28.56 -15.83
C LEU A 330 1.79 -29.65 -16.53
N ARG A 331 1.96 -30.90 -16.06
CA ARG A 331 1.13 -32.03 -16.41
C ARG A 331 -0.21 -31.94 -15.63
N GLU A 332 -1.27 -32.59 -16.18
CA GLU A 332 -2.59 -32.58 -15.52
C GLU A 332 -2.53 -32.95 -14.02
N GLY A 333 -1.67 -33.93 -13.64
CA GLY A 333 -1.49 -34.33 -12.24
C GLY A 333 -0.83 -33.29 -11.33
N GLU A 334 -0.03 -32.37 -11.88
CA GLU A 334 0.57 -31.27 -11.11
C GLU A 334 -0.44 -30.16 -10.84
N LEU A 335 -1.44 -30.02 -11.69
CA LEU A 335 -2.57 -29.11 -11.48
C LEU A 335 -3.50 -29.60 -10.37
N GLU A 336 -3.81 -30.90 -10.33
CA GLU A 336 -4.58 -31.50 -9.24
C GLU A 336 -3.86 -31.36 -7.89
N ASP A 337 -2.57 -31.67 -7.83
CA ASP A 337 -1.75 -31.47 -6.63
C ASP A 337 -1.66 -29.99 -6.21
N LEU A 338 -1.72 -29.07 -7.17
CA LEU A 338 -1.75 -27.65 -6.89
C LEU A 338 -3.10 -27.22 -6.31
N PHE A 339 -4.21 -27.69 -6.90
CA PHE A 339 -5.56 -27.41 -6.40
C PHE A 339 -5.75 -27.98 -4.99
N ASP A 340 -5.27 -29.18 -4.71
CA ASP A 340 -5.31 -29.78 -3.37
C ASP A 340 -4.48 -28.96 -2.36
N ARG A 341 -3.30 -28.49 -2.75
CA ARG A 341 -2.48 -27.59 -1.91
C ARG A 341 -3.16 -26.24 -1.67
N LEU A 342 -3.71 -25.63 -2.71
CA LEU A 342 -4.44 -24.38 -2.61
C LEU A 342 -5.70 -24.55 -1.76
N GLU A 343 -6.45 -25.64 -1.90
CA GLU A 343 -7.60 -25.93 -1.05
C GLU A 343 -7.17 -26.13 0.41
N HIS A 344 -6.09 -26.85 0.65
CA HIS A 344 -5.53 -27.06 1.98
C HIS A 344 -5.06 -25.75 2.63
N ASP A 345 -4.43 -24.86 1.86
CA ASP A 345 -3.91 -23.58 2.35
C ASP A 345 -5.02 -22.53 2.55
N TYR A 346 -6.05 -22.55 1.70
CA TYR A 346 -7.16 -21.57 1.75
C TYR A 346 -8.31 -21.99 2.67
N ALA A 347 -8.56 -23.28 2.86
CA ALA A 347 -9.62 -23.75 3.75
C ALA A 347 -9.47 -23.28 5.22
N PRO A 348 -8.24 -23.30 5.82
CA PRO A 348 -8.03 -22.71 7.13
C PRO A 348 -8.23 -21.20 7.18
N ARG A 349 -7.83 -20.47 6.12
CA ARG A 349 -7.99 -19.01 5.99
C ARG A 349 -9.46 -18.63 5.99
N ARG A 350 -10.28 -19.35 5.20
CA ARG A 350 -11.71 -19.16 5.11
C ARG A 350 -12.45 -19.44 6.44
N LYS A 351 -12.06 -20.51 7.16
CA LYS A 351 -12.66 -20.83 8.45
C LYS A 351 -12.38 -19.77 9.51
N ARG A 352 -11.21 -19.13 9.46
CA ARG A 352 -10.80 -18.02 10.33
C ARG A 352 -11.47 -16.72 9.95
N TYR A 353 -11.51 -16.39 8.66
CA TYR A 353 -12.23 -15.22 8.17
C TYR A 353 -13.69 -15.27 8.58
N ARG A 354 -14.37 -16.41 8.45
CA ARG A 354 -15.73 -16.60 8.97
C ARG A 354 -15.81 -16.52 10.49
N SER A 355 -14.83 -17.02 11.22
CA SER A 355 -14.79 -16.92 12.68
C SER A 355 -14.52 -15.50 13.14
N TYR A 356 -13.65 -14.80 12.42
CA TYR A 356 -13.35 -13.39 12.60
C TYR A 356 -14.58 -12.52 12.31
N LEU A 357 -15.23 -12.71 11.17
CA LEU A 357 -16.47 -12.01 10.82
C LEU A 357 -17.62 -12.26 11.81
N LYS A 358 -17.69 -13.45 12.42
CA LYS A 358 -18.66 -13.74 13.50
C LYS A 358 -18.32 -13.04 14.82
N GLY A 359 -17.05 -12.67 15.02
CA GLY A 359 -16.58 -11.89 16.17
C GLY A 359 -16.73 -10.39 15.99
N LEU A 360 -16.97 -9.91 14.76
CA LEU A 360 -17.20 -8.50 14.46
C LEU A 360 -18.57 -8.04 14.94
N GLN A 361 -18.65 -6.81 15.41
CA GLN A 361 -19.86 -6.20 15.90
C GLN A 361 -20.97 -6.03 14.82
N PRO A 362 -22.24 -5.81 15.18
CA PRO A 362 -23.43 -5.92 14.29
C PRO A 362 -23.44 -5.12 12.98
N ALA A 363 -22.57 -4.13 12.82
CA ALA A 363 -22.47 -3.36 11.57
C ALA A 363 -21.90 -4.16 10.40
N ALA A 364 -20.92 -5.03 10.66
CA ALA A 364 -20.31 -5.87 9.62
C ALA A 364 -21.21 -7.06 9.22
N SER A 365 -22.04 -7.57 10.14
CA SER A 365 -23.00 -8.64 9.84
C SER A 365 -24.13 -8.17 8.91
N ARG A 366 -24.53 -6.90 8.98
CA ARG A 366 -25.56 -6.35 8.09
C ARG A 366 -25.12 -6.27 6.62
N THR A 367 -23.83 -6.03 6.37
CA THR A 367 -23.28 -5.98 5.02
C THR A 367 -23.20 -7.38 4.39
N LEU A 368 -23.00 -8.41 5.22
CA LEU A 368 -22.95 -9.81 4.75
C LEU A 368 -24.34 -10.41 4.51
N GLU A 369 -25.33 -10.02 5.31
CA GLU A 369 -26.73 -10.44 5.08
C GLU A 369 -27.27 -9.82 3.79
N GLY A 370 -26.88 -8.59 3.44
CA GLY A 370 -27.22 -7.96 2.15
C GLY A 370 -26.65 -8.70 0.93
N ALA A 371 -25.48 -9.31 1.05
CA ALA A 371 -24.87 -10.11 -0.01
C ALA A 371 -25.51 -11.51 -0.17
N ALA A 372 -26.14 -12.03 0.88
CA ALA A 372 -26.86 -13.32 0.83
C ALA A 372 -28.29 -13.19 0.25
N TYR A 373 -28.82 -11.96 0.16
CA TYR A 373 -30.18 -11.73 -0.34
C TYR A 373 -30.33 -11.66 -1.87
N PHE A 374 -29.24 -11.82 -2.63
CA PHE A 374 -29.30 -11.84 -4.09
C PHE A 374 -29.48 -13.23 -4.71
N GLU A 375 -29.74 -14.29 -3.94
CA GLU A 375 -29.91 -15.65 -4.47
C GLU A 375 -31.35 -16.15 -4.62
N ASP A 376 -32.37 -15.48 -4.05
CA ASP A 376 -33.77 -15.93 -4.20
C ASP A 376 -34.71 -14.75 -4.43
N GLY A 377 -34.98 -14.45 -5.69
CA GLY A 377 -36.02 -13.51 -6.05
C GLY A 377 -36.04 -13.25 -7.56
N GLU A 378 -36.78 -14.06 -8.29
CA GLU A 378 -37.29 -13.69 -9.62
C GLU A 378 -38.16 -12.44 -9.45
N ASP A 379 -37.66 -11.27 -9.92
CA ASP A 379 -38.54 -10.25 -10.41
C ASP A 379 -37.83 -9.41 -11.49
N GLU A 380 -38.51 -9.31 -12.60
CA GLU A 380 -38.12 -8.55 -13.79
C GLU A 380 -38.06 -7.05 -13.46
N THR A 381 -36.95 -6.41 -13.70
CA THR A 381 -36.81 -5.17 -14.48
C THR A 381 -35.46 -4.47 -14.24
N VAL A 382 -34.89 -4.04 -15.37
CA VAL A 382 -33.79 -3.09 -15.55
C VAL A 382 -32.36 -3.65 -15.50
N ASP A 383 -31.96 -4.13 -16.65
CA ASP A 383 -30.63 -4.43 -17.15
C ASP A 383 -29.77 -3.16 -17.28
N THR A 384 -28.93 -2.83 -16.28
CA THR A 384 -27.83 -1.85 -16.43
C THR A 384 -26.60 -2.16 -15.58
N ALA A 385 -26.45 -3.36 -15.08
CA ALA A 385 -25.20 -3.77 -14.44
C ALA A 385 -24.24 -4.36 -15.50
N PRO A 386 -22.95 -3.96 -15.54
CA PRO A 386 -21.98 -4.60 -16.42
C PRO A 386 -21.85 -6.08 -16.03
N ARG A 387 -22.17 -6.97 -16.97
CA ARG A 387 -22.00 -8.41 -16.77
C ARG A 387 -20.55 -8.71 -16.42
N PRO A 388 -20.27 -9.47 -15.36
CA PRO A 388 -18.91 -9.95 -15.10
C PRO A 388 -18.44 -10.76 -16.31
N LEU A 389 -17.18 -10.53 -16.72
CA LEU A 389 -16.54 -11.33 -17.75
C LEU A 389 -16.65 -12.80 -17.34
N PRO A 390 -16.98 -13.73 -18.26
CA PRO A 390 -17.12 -15.12 -17.92
C PRO A 390 -15.76 -15.65 -17.48
N LEU A 391 -15.63 -15.94 -16.19
CA LEU A 391 -14.57 -16.78 -15.67
C LEU A 391 -14.65 -18.13 -16.40
N ASN A 392 -13.48 -18.75 -16.63
CA ASN A 392 -13.43 -20.12 -17.12
C ASN A 392 -14.49 -20.95 -16.36
N PRO A 393 -15.39 -21.66 -17.02
CA PRO A 393 -16.51 -22.38 -16.39
C PRO A 393 -16.08 -23.31 -15.24
N THR A 394 -14.88 -23.87 -15.32
CA THR A 394 -14.29 -24.73 -14.28
C THR A 394 -13.93 -23.92 -13.02
N LEU A 395 -13.38 -22.72 -13.19
CA LEU A 395 -13.04 -21.82 -12.09
C LEU A 395 -14.30 -21.23 -11.44
N HIS A 396 -15.29 -20.87 -12.26
CA HIS A 396 -16.56 -20.37 -11.74
C HIS A 396 -17.29 -21.43 -10.91
N ARG A 397 -17.28 -22.70 -11.34
CA ARG A 397 -17.87 -23.81 -10.61
C ARG A 397 -17.10 -24.10 -9.31
N PHE A 398 -15.77 -24.06 -9.34
CA PHE A 398 -14.91 -24.19 -8.17
C PHE A 398 -15.19 -23.09 -7.14
N PHE A 399 -15.30 -21.83 -7.55
CA PHE A 399 -15.65 -20.72 -6.64
C PHE A 399 -17.05 -20.87 -6.05
N LEU A 400 -18.05 -21.23 -6.85
CA LEU A 400 -19.41 -21.45 -6.35
C LEU A 400 -19.50 -22.62 -5.36
N GLU A 401 -18.76 -23.71 -5.59
CA GLU A 401 -18.70 -24.84 -4.66
C GLU A 401 -17.92 -24.50 -3.38
N LEU A 402 -16.87 -23.67 -3.48
CA LEU A 402 -16.12 -23.17 -2.33
C LEU A 402 -16.97 -22.26 -1.42
N PHE A 403 -17.93 -21.53 -1.98
CA PHE A 403 -18.83 -20.64 -1.23
C PHE A 403 -20.15 -21.27 -0.82
N ARG A 404 -20.51 -22.45 -1.36
CA ARG A 404 -21.72 -23.22 -0.97
C ARG A 404 -21.52 -24.21 0.17
N ARG A 405 -20.30 -24.52 0.52
CA ARG A 405 -19.94 -25.38 1.67
C ARG A 405 -19.32 -24.53 2.77
#